data_c7ccf322e99f98a96187faede6259abf
#
_entry.id   c7ccf322e99f98a96187faede6259abf
#
_cell.length_a   1.000
_cell.length_b   1.000
_cell.length_c   1.000
_cell.angle_alpha   90.00
_cell.angle_beta   90.00
_cell.angle_gamma   90.00
#
_symmetry.space_group_name_H-M   'P 1'
#
loop_
_entity.id
_entity.type
_entity.pdbx_description
1 polymer ?
#
loop_
_entity_poly.entity_id
_entity_poly.type
_entity_poly.pdbx_seq_one_letter_code
_entity_poly.pdbx_strand_id
1 'polypeptide(L)'
;MLFSTHPKYLEHIAGRNHPERPERLNAVIAGSQLADVADALTLLEPVAAPLEIVERVHPAAYLSHVKLVSESGGGRLDPDTSVSSGSWDAALLAAGAGLTAIAAMQRGEADAAFCAVRPPGHHATRNESMGFCLISNVAVAAMALADQGERVMILDYDAHHGNGTEAVFFGDPRVLFVSFHQWPLYPGTGAARDVGVGDGYGYTMNIPMPPDSTGEHYLRAFDELVAPRAAAFVPTWLIISAGFDGHRDDPITDLGLSSGDFALLTQRALKLVPPGRRLVMLEGGYDLNALTLCTASVLGALAGRDVQPEAPTSGGPGAHNVAGCVDIWAEIAV
;
A
#
# COMPACT_ATOMS: atom_id res chain seq x y z
N MET A 1 6.51 9.59 15.27
CA MET A 1 6.53 8.81 14.02
C MET A 1 7.34 9.52 12.95
N LEU A 2 7.90 8.77 11.99
CA LEU A 2 8.61 9.33 10.84
C LEU A 2 7.62 9.67 9.73
N PHE A 3 7.85 10.79 9.06
CA PHE A 3 7.14 11.16 7.83
C PHE A 3 8.19 11.39 6.73
N SER A 4 8.16 10.52 5.71
CA SER A 4 9.15 10.54 4.64
C SER A 4 8.54 11.03 3.33
N THR A 5 9.12 12.05 2.75
CA THR A 5 8.77 12.57 1.43
C THR A 5 9.98 13.24 0.79
N HIS A 6 9.94 13.49 -0.54
CA HIS A 6 11.05 14.13 -1.25
C HIS A 6 10.55 14.95 -2.45
N PRO A 7 11.15 16.15 -2.72
CA PRO A 7 10.74 16.99 -3.86
C PRO A 7 10.84 16.30 -5.23
N LYS A 8 11.76 15.38 -5.43
CA LYS A 8 11.90 14.62 -6.68
C LYS A 8 10.67 13.81 -7.06
N TYR A 9 9.79 13.49 -6.12
CA TYR A 9 8.51 12.84 -6.45
C TYR A 9 7.62 13.70 -7.32
N LEU A 10 7.80 15.04 -7.32
CA LEU A 10 7.08 15.98 -8.18
C LEU A 10 7.60 15.95 -9.62
N GLU A 11 8.80 15.42 -9.87
CA GLU A 11 9.40 15.31 -11.21
C GLU A 11 8.86 14.11 -12.00
N HIS A 12 8.20 13.16 -11.32
CA HIS A 12 7.48 12.07 -11.99
C HIS A 12 6.17 12.61 -12.57
N ILE A 13 6.09 12.67 -13.91
CA ILE A 13 4.93 13.14 -14.67
C ILE A 13 4.40 11.98 -15.49
N ALA A 14 3.28 11.40 -15.06
CA ALA A 14 2.64 10.27 -15.73
C ALA A 14 1.90 10.67 -17.02
N GLY A 15 1.57 11.95 -17.20
CA GLY A 15 0.93 12.46 -18.40
C GLY A 15 0.07 13.70 -18.15
N ARG A 16 -0.39 14.32 -19.25
CA ARG A 16 -1.30 15.45 -19.15
C ARG A 16 -2.70 14.96 -18.71
N ASN A 17 -3.28 15.58 -17.68
CA ASN A 17 -4.58 15.21 -17.09
C ASN A 17 -4.61 13.77 -16.54
N HIS A 18 -3.47 13.20 -16.22
CA HIS A 18 -3.39 11.87 -15.61
C HIS A 18 -3.87 11.93 -14.15
N PRO A 19 -4.63 10.94 -13.64
CA PRO A 19 -5.06 10.94 -12.24
C PRO A 19 -3.87 10.86 -11.28
N GLU A 20 -2.87 10.02 -11.58
CA GLU A 20 -1.60 9.99 -10.86
C GLU A 20 -0.77 11.21 -11.25
N ARG A 21 -0.73 12.22 -10.40
CA ARG A 21 -0.16 13.55 -10.67
C ARG A 21 0.52 14.15 -9.43
N PRO A 22 1.48 15.10 -9.62
CA PRO A 22 2.24 15.69 -8.51
C PRO A 22 1.39 16.30 -7.39
N GLU A 23 0.22 16.84 -7.71
CA GLU A 23 -0.70 17.47 -6.76
C GLU A 23 -1.18 16.50 -5.66
N ARG A 24 -1.14 15.19 -5.92
CA ARG A 24 -1.44 14.16 -4.91
C ARG A 24 -0.50 14.28 -3.70
N LEU A 25 0.78 14.55 -3.93
CA LEU A 25 1.74 14.73 -2.83
C LEU A 25 1.41 15.97 -2.00
N ASN A 26 0.97 17.06 -2.63
CA ASN A 26 0.54 18.27 -1.93
C ASN A 26 -0.69 17.99 -1.05
N ALA A 27 -1.63 17.17 -1.52
CA ALA A 27 -2.79 16.76 -0.75
C ALA A 27 -2.40 15.93 0.49
N VAL A 28 -1.44 15.00 0.36
CA VAL A 28 -0.89 14.22 1.49
C VAL A 28 -0.20 15.14 2.51
N ILE A 29 0.59 16.11 2.06
CA ILE A 29 1.22 17.10 2.94
C ILE A 29 0.15 17.96 3.64
N ALA A 30 -0.90 18.38 2.95
CA ALA A 30 -2.03 19.08 3.57
C ALA A 30 -2.74 18.21 4.63
N GLY A 31 -2.88 16.90 4.37
CA GLY A 31 -3.40 15.94 5.34
C GLY A 31 -2.56 15.85 6.61
N SER A 32 -1.24 15.93 6.51
CA SER A 32 -0.37 15.94 7.69
C SER A 32 -0.55 17.20 8.55
N GLN A 33 -0.90 18.32 7.93
CA GLN A 33 -1.22 19.57 8.64
C GLN A 33 -2.62 19.51 9.29
N LEU A 34 -3.61 18.95 8.56
CA LEU A 34 -4.98 18.78 9.05
C LEU A 34 -5.05 17.83 10.26
N ALA A 35 -4.20 16.82 10.31
CA ALA A 35 -4.15 15.86 11.42
C ALA A 35 -3.73 16.48 12.75
N ASP A 36 -3.16 17.69 12.74
CA ASP A 36 -2.61 18.36 13.93
C ASP A 36 -1.66 17.44 14.75
N VAL A 37 -0.77 16.76 14.02
CA VAL A 37 0.21 15.81 14.59
C VAL A 37 1.66 16.31 14.47
N ALA A 38 1.86 17.60 14.23
CA ALA A 38 3.18 18.19 13.98
C ALA A 38 4.19 17.92 15.11
N ASP A 39 3.74 17.86 16.36
CA ASP A 39 4.54 17.52 17.52
C ASP A 39 4.95 16.02 17.57
N ALA A 40 4.23 15.16 16.87
CA ALA A 40 4.49 13.72 16.76
C ALA A 40 5.25 13.34 15.47
N LEU A 41 5.43 14.29 14.53
CA LEU A 41 6.10 14.06 13.25
C LEU A 41 7.58 14.41 13.30
N THR A 42 8.41 13.50 12.79
CA THR A 42 9.81 13.75 12.49
C THR A 42 10.02 13.52 10.98
N LEU A 43 10.46 14.54 10.28
CA LEU A 43 10.75 14.42 8.86
C LEU A 43 11.95 13.49 8.64
N LEU A 44 11.80 12.57 7.68
CA LEU A 44 12.84 11.63 7.28
C LEU A 44 13.11 11.79 5.77
N GLU A 45 14.31 12.21 5.43
CA GLU A 45 14.75 12.27 4.03
C GLU A 45 15.04 10.86 3.53
N PRO A 46 14.38 10.38 2.45
CA PRO A 46 14.64 9.06 1.91
C PRO A 46 15.95 9.02 1.12
N VAL A 47 16.59 7.86 1.14
CA VAL A 47 17.75 7.56 0.29
C VAL A 47 17.29 6.64 -0.84
N ALA A 48 17.78 6.83 -2.06
CA ALA A 48 17.46 5.97 -3.19
C ALA A 48 17.80 4.49 -2.87
N ALA A 49 16.90 3.59 -3.21
CA ALA A 49 17.09 2.17 -2.97
C ALA A 49 18.34 1.65 -3.70
N PRO A 50 19.24 0.90 -3.03
CA PRO A 50 20.31 0.19 -3.70
C PRO A 50 19.76 -0.81 -4.72
N LEU A 51 20.32 -0.82 -5.94
CA LEU A 51 19.81 -1.66 -7.02
C LEU A 51 19.83 -3.15 -6.66
N GLU A 52 20.83 -3.61 -5.93
CA GLU A 52 20.95 -5.00 -5.47
C GLU A 52 19.77 -5.43 -4.57
N ILE A 53 19.14 -4.51 -3.85
CA ILE A 53 17.93 -4.79 -3.06
C ILE A 53 16.71 -4.79 -3.97
N VAL A 54 16.59 -3.83 -4.90
CA VAL A 54 15.49 -3.76 -5.86
C VAL A 54 15.49 -4.99 -6.79
N GLU A 55 16.67 -5.51 -7.16
CA GLU A 55 16.83 -6.69 -8.00
C GLU A 55 16.34 -7.99 -7.34
N ARG A 56 16.14 -8.00 -6.02
CA ARG A 56 15.44 -9.11 -5.33
C ARG A 56 13.99 -9.24 -5.76
N VAL A 57 13.37 -8.13 -6.17
CA VAL A 57 11.97 -8.04 -6.61
C VAL A 57 11.87 -7.99 -8.14
N HIS A 58 12.65 -7.13 -8.78
CA HIS A 58 12.60 -6.86 -10.22
C HIS A 58 13.93 -7.23 -10.89
N PRO A 59 13.94 -8.00 -11.99
CA PRO A 59 15.18 -8.33 -12.69
C PRO A 59 15.91 -7.09 -13.23
N ALA A 60 17.24 -7.13 -13.27
CA ALA A 60 18.07 -6.05 -13.78
C ALA A 60 17.69 -5.60 -15.21
N ALA A 61 17.25 -6.52 -16.07
CA ALA A 61 16.81 -6.19 -17.43
C ALA A 61 15.56 -5.28 -17.43
N TYR A 62 14.58 -5.56 -16.55
CA TYR A 62 13.40 -4.71 -16.37
C TYR A 62 13.77 -3.32 -15.86
N LEU A 63 14.58 -3.25 -14.80
CA LEU A 63 15.03 -1.99 -14.22
C LEU A 63 15.81 -1.15 -15.24
N SER A 64 16.68 -1.79 -16.03
CA SER A 64 17.43 -1.14 -17.09
C SER A 64 16.51 -0.59 -18.19
N HIS A 65 15.41 -1.27 -18.51
CA HIS A 65 14.41 -0.78 -19.46
C HIS A 65 13.69 0.45 -18.94
N VAL A 66 13.15 0.41 -17.71
CA VAL A 66 12.48 1.57 -17.08
C VAL A 66 13.41 2.78 -17.01
N LYS A 67 14.66 2.54 -16.59
CA LYS A 67 15.72 3.57 -16.54
C LYS A 67 15.96 4.20 -17.92
N LEU A 68 16.19 3.35 -18.94
CA LEU A 68 16.49 3.80 -20.29
C LEU A 68 15.35 4.68 -20.87
N VAL A 69 14.09 4.27 -20.70
CA VAL A 69 12.94 5.05 -21.18
C VAL A 69 12.86 6.40 -20.46
N SER A 70 13.04 6.40 -19.14
CA SER A 70 13.04 7.64 -18.35
C SER A 70 14.18 8.58 -18.78
N GLU A 71 15.42 8.12 -18.85
CA GLU A 71 16.60 8.91 -19.21
C GLU A 71 16.58 9.38 -20.68
N SER A 72 15.83 8.68 -21.55
CA SER A 72 15.63 9.09 -22.96
C SER A 72 14.59 10.21 -23.12
N GLY A 73 14.09 10.80 -22.04
CA GLY A 73 13.13 11.89 -22.06
C GLY A 73 11.70 11.44 -21.70
N GLY A 74 11.50 10.19 -21.37
CA GLY A 74 10.20 9.61 -20.99
C GLY A 74 9.51 8.86 -22.11
N GLY A 75 8.40 8.20 -21.76
CA GLY A 75 7.62 7.38 -22.69
C GLY A 75 6.59 6.52 -21.98
N ARG A 76 5.88 5.71 -22.75
CA ARG A 76 4.91 4.73 -22.23
C ARG A 76 5.61 3.41 -21.99
N LEU A 77 5.34 2.80 -20.84
CA LEU A 77 5.79 1.44 -20.52
C LEU A 77 4.65 0.42 -20.69
N ASP A 78 3.40 0.89 -20.51
CA ASP A 78 2.16 0.14 -20.56
C ASP A 78 1.03 1.07 -21.08
N PRO A 79 -0.16 0.60 -21.49
CA PRO A 79 -1.27 1.45 -21.91
C PRO A 79 -1.68 2.54 -20.93
N ASP A 80 -1.50 2.35 -19.62
CA ASP A 80 -1.85 3.30 -18.56
C ASP A 80 -0.65 3.85 -17.77
N THR A 81 0.56 3.34 -18.02
CA THR A 81 1.75 3.66 -17.23
C THR A 81 2.81 4.35 -18.09
N SER A 82 3.14 5.58 -17.72
CA SER A 82 4.11 6.41 -18.42
C SER A 82 5.19 6.94 -17.49
N VAL A 83 6.35 7.24 -18.04
CA VAL A 83 7.48 7.85 -17.33
C VAL A 83 7.89 9.16 -17.97
N SER A 84 8.41 10.08 -17.16
CA SER A 84 9.13 11.29 -17.56
C SER A 84 10.62 11.15 -17.26
N SER A 85 11.43 12.14 -17.62
CA SER A 85 12.87 12.13 -17.35
C SER A 85 13.25 12.02 -15.87
N GLY A 86 12.37 12.50 -14.95
CA GLY A 86 12.58 12.40 -13.50
C GLY A 86 12.02 11.13 -12.86
N SER A 87 11.34 10.26 -13.62
CA SER A 87 10.60 9.12 -13.05
C SER A 87 11.49 8.04 -12.46
N TRP A 88 12.65 7.77 -13.06
CA TRP A 88 13.59 6.77 -12.55
C TRP A 88 14.11 7.14 -11.15
N ASP A 89 14.58 8.37 -10.97
CA ASP A 89 15.07 8.84 -9.67
C ASP A 89 13.95 8.85 -8.62
N ALA A 90 12.75 9.29 -9.01
CA ALA A 90 11.58 9.26 -8.13
C ALA A 90 11.21 7.84 -7.70
N ALA A 91 11.23 6.87 -8.62
CA ALA A 91 10.92 5.47 -8.33
C ALA A 91 11.95 4.82 -7.38
N LEU A 92 13.24 5.09 -7.60
CA LEU A 92 14.29 4.60 -6.68
C LEU A 92 14.18 5.22 -5.29
N LEU A 93 13.85 6.51 -5.20
CA LEU A 93 13.62 7.17 -3.91
C LEU A 93 12.35 6.63 -3.23
N ALA A 94 11.28 6.34 -3.99
CA ALA A 94 10.04 5.78 -3.45
C ALA A 94 10.28 4.40 -2.82
N ALA A 95 10.98 3.50 -3.53
CA ALA A 95 11.37 2.20 -2.99
C ALA A 95 12.33 2.34 -1.79
N GLY A 96 13.24 3.32 -1.85
CA GLY A 96 14.23 3.59 -0.80
C GLY A 96 13.64 4.21 0.46
N ALA A 97 12.49 4.89 0.37
CA ALA A 97 11.81 5.49 1.51
C ALA A 97 11.44 4.44 2.57
N GLY A 98 10.87 3.30 2.13
CA GLY A 98 10.55 2.18 3.01
C GLY A 98 11.80 1.62 3.69
N LEU A 99 12.88 1.41 2.95
CA LEU A 99 14.15 0.90 3.48
C LEU A 99 14.76 1.87 4.51
N THR A 100 14.74 3.17 4.22
CA THR A 100 15.27 4.22 5.11
C THR A 100 14.45 4.28 6.40
N ALA A 101 13.12 4.20 6.30
CA ALA A 101 12.21 4.20 7.44
C ALA A 101 12.40 2.94 8.32
N ILE A 102 12.52 1.76 7.71
CA ILE A 102 12.80 0.49 8.42
C ILE A 102 14.10 0.61 9.21
N ALA A 103 15.19 1.06 8.57
CA ALA A 103 16.46 1.21 9.24
C ALA A 103 16.40 2.18 10.43
N ALA A 104 15.68 3.29 10.32
CA ALA A 104 15.47 4.24 11.42
C ALA A 104 14.65 3.61 12.57
N MET A 105 13.56 2.90 12.25
CA MET A 105 12.75 2.21 13.27
C MET A 105 13.53 1.08 13.95
N GLN A 106 14.39 0.35 13.24
CA GLN A 106 15.27 -0.69 13.82
C GLN A 106 16.30 -0.10 14.79
N ARG A 107 16.70 1.17 14.61
CA ARG A 107 17.52 1.90 15.58
C ARG A 107 16.73 2.47 16.76
N GLY A 108 15.41 2.28 16.79
CA GLY A 108 14.54 2.77 17.85
C GLY A 108 14.20 4.28 17.76
N GLU A 109 14.33 4.88 16.58
CA GLU A 109 14.12 6.31 16.37
C GLU A 109 12.62 6.69 16.32
N ALA A 110 11.73 5.73 16.04
CA ALA A 110 10.29 5.97 15.99
C ALA A 110 9.46 4.68 16.11
N ASP A 111 8.20 4.84 16.51
CA ASP A 111 7.23 3.75 16.67
C ASP A 111 6.53 3.36 15.36
N ALA A 112 6.49 4.27 14.39
CA ALA A 112 5.88 4.05 13.08
C ALA A 112 6.47 5.01 12.03
N ALA A 113 6.25 4.69 10.76
CA ALA A 113 6.60 5.56 9.64
C ALA A 113 5.47 5.64 8.60
N PHE A 114 5.29 6.83 8.02
CA PHE A 114 4.46 7.07 6.85
C PHE A 114 5.35 7.60 5.72
N CYS A 115 5.36 6.89 4.59
CA CYS A 115 6.13 7.25 3.39
C CYS A 115 5.16 7.83 2.34
N ALA A 116 5.15 9.15 2.21
CA ALA A 116 4.41 9.90 1.19
C ALA A 116 5.21 9.88 -0.12
N VAL A 117 5.10 8.79 -0.86
CA VAL A 117 5.90 8.48 -2.05
C VAL A 117 5.10 8.58 -3.34
N ARG A 118 5.76 8.87 -4.43
CA ARG A 118 5.34 8.74 -5.83
C ARG A 118 6.55 8.34 -6.68
N PRO A 119 6.34 7.49 -7.73
CA PRO A 119 5.11 6.79 -8.12
C PRO A 119 4.66 5.72 -7.11
N PRO A 120 3.40 5.25 -7.21
CA PRO A 120 2.93 4.08 -6.46
C PRO A 120 3.65 2.79 -6.91
N GLY A 121 3.41 1.66 -6.23
CA GLY A 121 4.20 0.46 -6.48
C GLY A 121 3.45 -0.86 -6.54
N HIS A 122 2.28 -1.01 -5.95
CA HIS A 122 1.67 -2.32 -5.67
C HIS A 122 1.24 -3.11 -6.92
N HIS A 123 1.09 -2.44 -8.08
CA HIS A 123 0.79 -3.11 -9.35
C HIS A 123 2.03 -3.57 -10.13
N ALA A 124 3.22 -2.99 -9.87
CA ALA A 124 4.43 -3.37 -10.58
C ALA A 124 4.77 -4.84 -10.32
N THR A 125 4.61 -5.66 -11.35
CA THR A 125 4.98 -7.07 -11.28
C THR A 125 6.49 -7.25 -11.39
N ARG A 126 6.96 -8.48 -11.32
CA ARG A 126 8.39 -8.76 -11.46
C ARG A 126 9.01 -8.13 -12.72
N ASN A 127 8.28 -8.14 -13.83
CA ASN A 127 8.80 -7.80 -15.16
C ASN A 127 8.03 -6.70 -15.88
N GLU A 128 6.99 -6.15 -15.29
CA GLU A 128 6.08 -5.23 -15.98
C GLU A 128 5.73 -4.05 -15.08
N SER A 129 5.78 -2.84 -15.66
CA SER A 129 5.18 -1.63 -15.12
C SER A 129 3.72 -1.60 -15.55
N MET A 130 2.80 -1.39 -14.63
CA MET A 130 1.37 -1.28 -14.91
C MET A 130 0.66 -0.54 -13.78
N GLY A 131 -0.59 -0.08 -14.00
CA GLY A 131 -1.37 0.58 -12.95
C GLY A 131 -0.63 1.78 -12.34
N PHE A 132 0.07 2.57 -13.15
CA PHE A 132 0.87 3.73 -12.75
C PHE A 132 2.15 3.40 -11.94
N CYS A 133 2.40 2.11 -11.67
CA CYS A 133 3.49 1.62 -10.81
C CYS A 133 4.74 1.25 -11.62
N LEU A 134 5.90 1.65 -11.10
CA LEU A 134 7.20 1.38 -11.75
C LEU A 134 8.05 0.36 -10.98
N ILE A 135 8.14 0.50 -9.67
CA ILE A 135 8.84 -0.41 -8.76
C ILE A 135 7.86 -0.76 -7.64
N SER A 136 7.75 -2.01 -7.28
CA SER A 136 6.90 -2.42 -6.14
C SER A 136 7.56 -2.01 -4.81
N ASN A 137 7.27 -0.77 -4.38
CA ASN A 137 7.88 -0.13 -3.22
C ASN A 137 7.72 -0.97 -1.95
N VAL A 138 6.49 -1.46 -1.71
CA VAL A 138 6.14 -2.30 -0.56
C VAL A 138 6.83 -3.65 -0.66
N ALA A 139 6.89 -4.26 -1.85
CA ALA A 139 7.56 -5.54 -2.02
C ALA A 139 9.07 -5.43 -1.79
N VAL A 140 9.72 -4.34 -2.20
CA VAL A 140 11.15 -4.10 -1.91
C VAL A 140 11.39 -4.00 -0.40
N ALA A 141 10.55 -3.26 0.32
CA ALA A 141 10.63 -3.12 1.77
C ALA A 141 10.39 -4.46 2.49
N ALA A 142 9.36 -5.20 2.08
CA ALA A 142 9.01 -6.50 2.65
C ALA A 142 10.07 -7.57 2.39
N MET A 143 10.62 -7.62 1.17
CA MET A 143 11.69 -8.55 0.81
C MET A 143 12.96 -8.29 1.65
N ALA A 144 13.33 -7.02 1.84
CA ALA A 144 14.48 -6.66 2.66
C ALA A 144 14.33 -7.11 4.13
N LEU A 145 13.12 -7.05 4.68
CA LEU A 145 12.81 -7.57 6.02
C LEU A 145 12.80 -9.10 6.05
N ALA A 146 12.16 -9.74 5.08
CA ALA A 146 12.09 -11.20 4.98
C ALA A 146 13.49 -11.84 4.84
N ASP A 147 14.40 -11.19 4.10
CA ASP A 147 15.79 -11.63 3.96
C ASP A 147 16.59 -11.45 5.28
N GLN A 148 16.11 -10.64 6.23
CA GLN A 148 16.63 -10.55 7.61
C GLN A 148 16.02 -11.59 8.56
N GLY A 149 15.13 -12.45 8.09
CA GLY A 149 14.43 -13.47 8.88
C GLY A 149 13.15 -12.96 9.57
N GLU A 150 12.65 -11.79 9.22
CA GLU A 150 11.42 -11.24 9.74
C GLU A 150 10.19 -11.90 9.05
N ARG A 151 9.08 -12.00 9.78
CA ARG A 151 7.77 -12.36 9.22
C ARG A 151 6.99 -11.10 8.95
N VAL A 152 6.74 -10.82 7.67
CA VAL A 152 6.15 -9.55 7.26
C VAL A 152 4.68 -9.76 6.90
N MET A 153 3.80 -8.98 7.51
CA MET A 153 2.43 -8.86 7.03
C MET A 153 2.32 -7.61 6.16
N ILE A 154 1.80 -7.76 4.95
CA ILE A 154 1.41 -6.66 4.07
C ILE A 154 -0.12 -6.60 4.10
N LEU A 155 -0.66 -5.44 4.46
CA LEU A 155 -2.06 -5.10 4.35
C LEU A 155 -2.23 -4.05 3.26
N ASP A 156 -2.81 -4.45 2.15
CA ASP A 156 -3.15 -3.58 1.04
C ASP A 156 -4.64 -3.26 1.10
N TYR A 157 -4.98 -1.98 1.26
CA TYR A 157 -6.35 -1.50 1.24
C TYR A 157 -6.62 -0.47 0.14
N ASP A 158 -5.71 -0.39 -0.84
CA ASP A 158 -6.00 0.26 -2.11
C ASP A 158 -7.26 -0.37 -2.73
N ALA A 159 -8.04 0.41 -3.45
CA ALA A 159 -9.25 -0.12 -4.08
C ALA A 159 -8.96 -1.09 -5.22
N HIS A 160 -7.75 -1.07 -5.76
CA HIS A 160 -7.29 -2.01 -6.78
C HIS A 160 -6.50 -3.16 -6.16
N HIS A 161 -6.64 -4.34 -6.71
CA HIS A 161 -5.85 -5.49 -6.28
C HIS A 161 -4.34 -5.25 -6.44
N GLY A 162 -3.56 -5.43 -5.38
CA GLY A 162 -2.10 -5.31 -5.39
C GLY A 162 -1.40 -6.49 -6.07
N ASN A 163 -1.74 -6.73 -7.34
CA ASN A 163 -1.31 -7.89 -8.13
C ASN A 163 0.21 -8.02 -8.25
N GLY A 164 0.94 -6.91 -8.27
CA GLY A 164 2.40 -6.92 -8.32
C GLY A 164 2.99 -7.44 -7.01
N THR A 165 2.51 -6.95 -5.88
CA THR A 165 2.91 -7.41 -4.55
C THR A 165 2.55 -8.89 -4.36
N GLU A 166 1.33 -9.30 -4.73
CA GLU A 166 0.90 -10.70 -4.71
C GLU A 166 1.86 -11.58 -5.51
N ALA A 167 2.14 -11.22 -6.76
CA ALA A 167 2.98 -12.02 -7.65
C ALA A 167 4.40 -12.24 -7.11
N VAL A 168 4.94 -11.28 -6.35
CA VAL A 168 6.27 -11.40 -5.71
C VAL A 168 6.26 -12.43 -4.60
N PHE A 169 5.20 -12.48 -3.79
CA PHE A 169 5.13 -13.29 -2.58
C PHE A 169 4.20 -14.51 -2.66
N PHE A 170 3.66 -14.83 -3.83
CA PHE A 170 2.64 -15.89 -4.00
C PHE A 170 3.11 -17.28 -3.57
N GLY A 171 4.42 -17.54 -3.58
CA GLY A 171 5.05 -18.78 -3.11
C GLY A 171 5.92 -18.61 -1.86
N ASP A 172 5.90 -17.46 -1.19
CA ASP A 172 6.82 -17.14 -0.08
C ASP A 172 6.10 -17.13 1.28
N PRO A 173 6.33 -18.14 2.15
CA PRO A 173 5.65 -18.24 3.45
C PRO A 173 6.15 -17.20 4.49
N ARG A 174 7.18 -16.43 4.19
CA ARG A 174 7.72 -15.39 5.08
C ARG A 174 6.86 -14.11 5.07
N VAL A 175 5.98 -13.98 4.06
CA VAL A 175 5.13 -12.80 3.87
C VAL A 175 3.66 -13.23 3.82
N LEU A 176 2.86 -12.68 4.73
CA LEU A 176 1.41 -12.76 4.67
C LEU A 176 0.90 -11.53 3.90
N PHE A 177 0.44 -11.73 2.68
CA PHE A 177 -0.17 -10.69 1.86
C PHE A 177 -1.69 -10.72 2.02
N VAL A 178 -2.29 -9.58 2.36
CA VAL A 178 -3.74 -9.39 2.47
C VAL A 178 -4.13 -8.20 1.61
N SER A 179 -5.04 -8.40 0.67
CA SER A 179 -5.56 -7.32 -0.20
C SER A 179 -7.08 -7.21 -0.08
N PHE A 180 -7.55 -6.03 0.32
CA PHE A 180 -8.93 -5.61 0.13
C PHE A 180 -9.01 -4.85 -1.18
N HIS A 181 -9.93 -5.19 -2.06
CA HIS A 181 -10.05 -4.49 -3.35
C HIS A 181 -11.46 -4.61 -3.91
N GLN A 182 -11.82 -3.67 -4.77
CA GLN A 182 -13.09 -3.73 -5.50
C GLN A 182 -13.07 -4.85 -6.54
N TRP A 183 -14.17 -5.59 -6.64
CA TRP A 183 -14.36 -6.62 -7.66
C TRP A 183 -15.76 -6.58 -8.27
N PRO A 184 -15.90 -6.61 -9.62
CA PRO A 184 -14.83 -6.56 -10.62
C PRO A 184 -14.23 -5.16 -10.77
N LEU A 185 -12.91 -5.07 -10.90
CA LEU A 185 -12.18 -3.84 -11.22
C LEU A 185 -10.81 -4.21 -11.83
N TYR A 186 -10.07 -3.21 -12.31
CA TYR A 186 -8.65 -3.35 -12.70
C TYR A 186 -7.82 -3.94 -11.54
N PRO A 187 -6.85 -4.82 -11.80
CA PRO A 187 -6.42 -5.38 -13.09
C PRO A 187 -7.17 -6.66 -13.48
N GLY A 188 -8.24 -7.05 -12.79
CA GLY A 188 -9.02 -8.26 -13.05
C GLY A 188 -8.45 -9.52 -12.42
N THR A 189 -7.62 -9.37 -11.39
CA THR A 189 -6.99 -10.43 -10.56
C THR A 189 -7.40 -10.28 -9.10
N GLY A 190 -6.99 -11.21 -8.22
CA GLY A 190 -7.30 -11.16 -6.80
C GLY A 190 -8.59 -11.91 -6.44
N ALA A 191 -8.83 -13.07 -7.07
CA ALA A 191 -9.96 -13.90 -6.70
C ALA A 191 -9.77 -14.44 -5.25
N ALA A 192 -10.86 -14.54 -4.48
CA ALA A 192 -10.81 -15.00 -3.09
C ALA A 192 -10.18 -16.41 -2.92
N ARG A 193 -10.12 -17.21 -4.00
CA ARG A 193 -9.47 -18.53 -4.01
C ARG A 193 -8.00 -18.50 -4.42
N ASP A 194 -7.45 -17.34 -4.75
CA ASP A 194 -6.01 -17.14 -4.97
C ASP A 194 -5.34 -16.99 -3.60
N VAL A 195 -4.86 -18.12 -3.06
CA VAL A 195 -4.43 -18.24 -1.66
C VAL A 195 -2.93 -18.56 -1.52
N GLY A 196 -2.17 -18.40 -2.61
CA GLY A 196 -0.76 -18.78 -2.68
C GLY A 196 -0.53 -20.17 -3.25
N VAL A 197 0.75 -20.51 -3.50
CA VAL A 197 1.18 -21.78 -4.08
C VAL A 197 2.40 -22.35 -3.34
N GLY A 198 2.58 -23.68 -3.39
CA GLY A 198 3.74 -24.33 -2.78
C GLY A 198 3.85 -24.00 -1.29
N ASP A 199 5.02 -23.56 -0.85
CA ASP A 199 5.27 -23.18 0.55
C ASP A 199 4.49 -21.92 0.94
N GLY A 200 4.11 -21.07 -0.02
CA GLY A 200 3.27 -19.89 0.19
C GLY A 200 1.76 -20.14 0.21
N TYR A 201 1.32 -21.42 0.09
CA TYR A 201 -0.11 -21.74 0.17
C TYR A 201 -0.69 -21.32 1.53
N GLY A 202 -1.75 -20.51 1.47
CA GLY A 202 -2.39 -19.95 2.65
C GLY A 202 -1.72 -18.68 3.19
N TYR A 203 -0.76 -18.08 2.50
CA TYR A 203 -0.13 -16.79 2.86
C TYR A 203 -0.52 -15.63 1.95
N THR A 204 -1.45 -15.85 1.01
CA THR A 204 -2.11 -14.80 0.22
C THR A 204 -3.59 -14.79 0.56
N MET A 205 -4.13 -13.64 0.96
CA MET A 205 -5.54 -13.46 1.31
C MET A 205 -6.15 -12.34 0.47
N ASN A 206 -6.99 -12.72 -0.48
CA ASN A 206 -7.76 -11.79 -1.30
C ASN A 206 -9.18 -11.64 -0.77
N ILE A 207 -9.61 -10.39 -0.57
CA ILE A 207 -10.94 -10.03 -0.03
C ILE A 207 -11.62 -9.10 -1.06
N PRO A 208 -12.17 -9.69 -2.15
CA PRO A 208 -12.86 -8.91 -3.19
C PRO A 208 -14.21 -8.37 -2.68
N MET A 209 -14.38 -7.07 -2.79
CA MET A 209 -15.55 -6.33 -2.31
C MET A 209 -16.35 -5.79 -3.50
N PRO A 210 -17.68 -5.88 -3.51
CA PRO A 210 -18.48 -5.29 -4.58
C PRO A 210 -18.46 -3.76 -4.54
N PRO A 211 -18.80 -3.07 -5.65
CA PRO A 211 -19.05 -1.63 -5.63
C PRO A 211 -19.99 -1.22 -4.49
N ASP A 212 -19.91 0.00 -4.00
CA ASP A 212 -20.66 0.57 -2.87
C ASP A 212 -20.43 -0.12 -1.51
N SER A 213 -19.39 -0.99 -1.39
CA SER A 213 -19.02 -1.58 -0.11
C SER A 213 -18.52 -0.51 0.85
N THR A 214 -19.00 -0.57 2.09
CA THR A 214 -18.70 0.40 3.15
C THR A 214 -17.65 -0.12 4.14
N GLY A 215 -17.18 0.76 5.01
CA GLY A 215 -16.24 0.43 6.08
C GLY A 215 -16.73 -0.65 7.03
N GLU A 216 -18.06 -0.76 7.26
CA GLU A 216 -18.63 -1.84 8.08
C GLU A 216 -18.18 -3.23 7.59
N HIS A 217 -18.22 -3.47 6.28
CA HIS A 217 -17.84 -4.76 5.71
C HIS A 217 -16.32 -4.99 5.70
N TYR A 218 -15.54 -3.93 5.49
CA TYR A 218 -14.08 -3.98 5.61
C TYR A 218 -13.65 -4.32 7.04
N LEU A 219 -14.24 -3.66 8.04
CA LEU A 219 -13.93 -3.89 9.44
C LEU A 219 -14.36 -5.28 9.88
N ARG A 220 -15.54 -5.74 9.41
CA ARG A 220 -16.00 -7.11 9.65
C ARG A 220 -15.05 -8.14 9.06
N ALA A 221 -14.63 -7.98 7.80
CA ALA A 221 -13.69 -8.89 7.14
C ALA A 221 -12.32 -8.87 7.86
N PHE A 222 -11.87 -7.69 8.32
CA PHE A 222 -10.67 -7.61 9.13
C PHE A 222 -10.79 -8.45 10.41
N ASP A 223 -11.88 -8.29 11.16
CA ASP A 223 -12.09 -8.96 12.44
C ASP A 223 -12.32 -10.48 12.27
N GLU A 224 -13.03 -10.92 11.21
CA GLU A 224 -13.37 -12.33 10.97
C GLU A 224 -12.28 -13.12 10.22
N LEU A 225 -11.47 -12.48 9.38
CA LEU A 225 -10.48 -13.14 8.50
C LEU A 225 -9.04 -12.70 8.82
N VAL A 226 -8.78 -11.39 8.75
CA VAL A 226 -7.42 -10.87 8.79
C VAL A 226 -6.80 -11.04 10.18
N ALA A 227 -7.50 -10.67 11.25
CA ALA A 227 -6.98 -10.74 12.61
C ALA A 227 -6.70 -12.18 13.06
N PRO A 228 -7.58 -13.19 12.82
CA PRO A 228 -7.29 -14.59 13.13
C PRO A 228 -6.09 -15.12 12.33
N ARG A 229 -5.99 -14.78 11.04
CA ARG A 229 -4.89 -15.22 10.20
C ARG A 229 -3.56 -14.60 10.63
N ALA A 230 -3.55 -13.32 10.94
CA ALA A 230 -2.38 -12.62 11.47
C ALA A 230 -1.95 -13.23 12.83
N ALA A 231 -2.90 -13.58 13.70
CA ALA A 231 -2.59 -14.23 14.96
C ALA A 231 -1.92 -15.61 14.79
N ALA A 232 -2.31 -16.37 13.77
CA ALA A 232 -1.66 -17.64 13.42
C ALA A 232 -0.28 -17.42 12.78
N PHE A 233 -0.14 -16.40 11.92
CA PHE A 233 1.11 -16.06 11.25
C PHE A 233 2.15 -15.45 12.21
N VAL A 234 1.71 -14.72 13.23
CA VAL A 234 2.55 -13.99 14.20
C VAL A 234 3.53 -13.04 13.50
N PRO A 235 3.06 -12.00 12.80
CA PRO A 235 3.94 -11.08 12.09
C PRO A 235 4.88 -10.35 13.05
N THR A 236 6.10 -10.11 12.60
CA THR A 236 7.07 -9.28 13.33
C THR A 236 7.10 -7.84 12.78
N TRP A 237 6.64 -7.65 11.54
CA TRP A 237 6.48 -6.36 10.88
C TRP A 237 5.12 -6.26 10.17
N LEU A 238 4.58 -5.05 10.19
CA LEU A 238 3.41 -4.66 9.39
C LEU A 238 3.83 -3.61 8.37
N ILE A 239 3.50 -3.85 7.11
CA ILE A 239 3.56 -2.85 6.04
C ILE A 239 2.14 -2.65 5.52
N ILE A 240 1.72 -1.40 5.40
CA ILE A 240 0.44 -1.04 4.81
C ILE A 240 0.69 -0.41 3.45
N SER A 241 0.17 -1.04 2.38
CA SER A 241 -0.05 -0.43 1.08
C SER A 241 -1.29 0.46 1.20
N ALA A 242 -1.05 1.76 1.34
CA ALA A 242 -2.08 2.72 1.68
C ALA A 242 -2.56 3.48 0.44
N GLY A 243 -3.44 2.85 -0.33
CA GLY A 243 -4.25 3.53 -1.34
C GLY A 243 -5.50 4.13 -0.70
N PHE A 244 -5.90 5.30 -1.14
CA PHE A 244 -7.10 6.00 -0.65
C PHE A 244 -8.18 6.16 -1.72
N ASP A 245 -8.02 5.47 -2.84
CA ASP A 245 -8.99 5.41 -3.92
C ASP A 245 -10.24 4.56 -3.60
N GLY A 246 -10.25 3.83 -2.49
CA GLY A 246 -11.47 3.27 -1.92
C GLY A 246 -12.42 4.30 -1.31
N HIS A 247 -12.03 5.58 -1.22
CA HIS A 247 -12.90 6.64 -0.73
C HIS A 247 -14.07 6.89 -1.70
N ARG A 248 -15.27 7.10 -1.17
CA ARG A 248 -16.52 7.27 -1.94
C ARG A 248 -16.51 8.41 -2.97
N ASP A 249 -15.60 9.38 -2.83
CA ASP A 249 -15.45 10.52 -3.74
C ASP A 249 -14.33 10.30 -4.78
N ASP A 250 -13.66 9.15 -4.77
CA ASP A 250 -12.60 8.86 -5.74
C ASP A 250 -13.18 8.68 -7.15
N PRO A 251 -12.56 9.29 -8.18
CA PRO A 251 -13.14 9.29 -9.53
C PRO A 251 -12.95 8.00 -10.32
N ILE A 252 -12.14 7.04 -9.85
CA ILE A 252 -11.80 5.84 -10.63
C ILE A 252 -12.25 4.52 -10.00
N THR A 253 -12.92 4.60 -8.85
CA THR A 253 -13.49 3.43 -8.15
C THR A 253 -14.91 3.73 -7.68
N ASP A 254 -15.63 2.69 -7.27
CA ASP A 254 -17.04 2.78 -6.83
C ASP A 254 -17.21 2.27 -5.39
N LEU A 255 -16.15 2.28 -4.55
CA LEU A 255 -16.26 1.89 -3.15
C LEU A 255 -16.87 3.02 -2.30
N GLY A 256 -17.42 2.65 -1.16
CA GLY A 256 -18.17 3.56 -0.29
C GLY A 256 -17.44 3.92 1.02
N LEU A 257 -16.10 3.88 1.08
CA LEU A 257 -15.38 4.19 2.30
C LEU A 257 -15.27 5.70 2.55
N SER A 258 -15.05 6.05 3.80
CA SER A 258 -14.71 7.40 4.27
C SER A 258 -13.33 7.43 4.91
N SER A 259 -12.82 8.61 5.17
CA SER A 259 -11.57 8.79 5.92
C SER A 259 -11.61 8.16 7.33
N GLY A 260 -12.78 8.12 7.98
CA GLY A 260 -12.98 7.44 9.27
C GLY A 260 -12.79 5.93 9.18
N ASP A 261 -13.16 5.30 8.06
CA ASP A 261 -12.96 3.87 7.86
C ASP A 261 -11.47 3.51 7.75
N PHE A 262 -10.69 4.30 7.02
CA PHE A 262 -9.24 4.14 6.95
C PHE A 262 -8.56 4.33 8.31
N ALA A 263 -9.05 5.27 9.15
CA ALA A 263 -8.58 5.40 10.52
C ALA A 263 -8.80 4.11 11.32
N LEU A 264 -10.01 3.56 11.28
CA LEU A 264 -10.38 2.36 12.03
C LEU A 264 -9.65 1.10 11.54
N LEU A 265 -9.48 0.94 10.22
CA LEU A 265 -8.69 -0.16 9.65
C LEU A 265 -7.23 -0.07 10.10
N THR A 266 -6.64 1.11 10.01
CA THR A 266 -5.26 1.35 10.46
C THR A 266 -5.13 1.07 11.95
N GLN A 267 -6.01 1.57 12.81
CA GLN A 267 -6.00 1.32 14.25
C GLN A 267 -6.07 -0.18 14.59
N ARG A 268 -6.84 -0.98 13.82
CA ARG A 268 -6.88 -2.44 13.99
C ARG A 268 -5.57 -3.08 13.58
N ALA A 269 -5.04 -2.71 12.42
CA ALA A 269 -3.80 -3.26 11.89
C ALA A 269 -2.60 -2.99 12.81
N LEU A 270 -2.51 -1.78 13.40
CA LEU A 270 -1.42 -1.41 14.32
C LEU A 270 -1.36 -2.29 15.57
N LYS A 271 -2.44 -2.98 15.95
CA LYS A 271 -2.46 -3.89 17.10
C LYS A 271 -1.80 -5.24 16.82
N LEU A 272 -1.56 -5.56 15.54
CA LEU A 272 -0.99 -6.84 15.12
C LEU A 272 0.52 -6.96 15.38
N VAL A 273 1.21 -5.81 15.51
CA VAL A 273 2.65 -5.76 15.75
C VAL A 273 3.00 -4.69 16.80
N PRO A 274 4.13 -4.81 17.51
CA PRO A 274 4.55 -3.80 18.48
C PRO A 274 4.93 -2.48 17.80
N PRO A 275 5.00 -1.36 18.56
CA PRO A 275 5.63 -0.12 18.10
C PRO A 275 7.05 -0.36 17.56
N GLY A 276 7.47 0.47 16.59
CA GLY A 276 8.77 0.34 15.93
C GLY A 276 8.80 -0.69 14.78
N ARG A 277 7.64 -1.28 14.45
CA ARG A 277 7.49 -2.33 13.41
C ARG A 277 6.36 -2.02 12.42
N ARG A 278 6.04 -0.74 12.22
CA ARG A 278 4.83 -0.25 11.51
C ARG A 278 5.22 0.70 10.40
N LEU A 279 5.12 0.26 9.16
CA LEU A 279 5.42 1.05 7.96
C LEU A 279 4.13 1.25 7.16
N VAL A 280 3.84 2.49 6.75
CA VAL A 280 2.76 2.83 5.82
C VAL A 280 3.38 3.47 4.58
N MET A 281 3.00 3.01 3.40
CA MET A 281 3.47 3.54 2.13
C MET A 281 2.28 3.93 1.25
N LEU A 282 2.30 5.15 0.72
CA LEU A 282 1.26 5.67 -0.15
C LEU A 282 1.20 4.89 -1.46
N GLU A 283 -0.01 4.51 -1.87
CA GLU A 283 -0.32 3.95 -3.19
C GLU A 283 -1.30 4.87 -3.95
N GLY A 284 -2.50 4.41 -4.28
CA GLY A 284 -3.52 5.16 -4.99
C GLY A 284 -4.26 6.23 -4.18
N GLY A 285 -5.32 6.76 -4.76
CA GLY A 285 -6.12 7.87 -4.24
C GLY A 285 -5.98 9.11 -5.12
N TYR A 286 -7.06 9.50 -5.80
CA TYR A 286 -7.01 10.45 -6.93
C TYR A 286 -7.95 11.64 -6.77
N ASP A 287 -8.93 11.60 -5.85
CA ASP A 287 -9.56 12.80 -5.33
C ASP A 287 -8.65 13.47 -4.30
N LEU A 288 -8.26 14.71 -4.56
CA LEU A 288 -7.29 15.41 -3.72
C LEU A 288 -7.82 15.76 -2.33
N ASN A 289 -9.13 16.01 -2.20
CA ASN A 289 -9.74 16.28 -0.90
C ASN A 289 -9.83 15.00 -0.08
N ALA A 290 -10.32 13.90 -0.67
CA ALA A 290 -10.35 12.59 -0.05
C ALA A 290 -8.96 12.15 0.42
N LEU A 291 -7.94 12.32 -0.44
CA LEU A 291 -6.55 12.02 -0.12
C LEU A 291 -6.03 12.83 1.10
N THR A 292 -6.42 14.11 1.20
CA THR A 292 -6.11 14.95 2.37
C THR A 292 -6.76 14.41 3.64
N LEU A 293 -8.07 14.11 3.59
CA LEU A 293 -8.83 13.61 4.74
C LEU A 293 -8.36 12.24 5.22
N CYS A 294 -8.14 11.31 4.28
CA CYS A 294 -7.66 9.96 4.57
C CYS A 294 -6.24 9.97 5.16
N THR A 295 -5.35 10.78 4.58
CA THR A 295 -3.99 10.96 5.16
C THR A 295 -4.06 11.49 6.59
N ALA A 296 -4.89 12.48 6.87
CA ALA A 296 -5.06 13.01 8.21
C ALA A 296 -5.52 11.91 9.19
N SER A 297 -6.49 11.09 8.79
CA SER A 297 -7.03 9.99 9.58
C SER A 297 -5.98 8.93 9.89
N VAL A 298 -5.20 8.52 8.90
CA VAL A 298 -4.14 7.50 9.07
C VAL A 298 -3.00 8.03 9.93
N LEU A 299 -2.57 9.27 9.73
CA LEU A 299 -1.54 9.90 10.57
C LEU A 299 -2.01 10.07 12.02
N GLY A 300 -3.29 10.42 12.23
CA GLY A 300 -3.92 10.43 13.54
C GLY A 300 -3.82 9.05 14.21
N ALA A 301 -4.23 7.99 13.51
CA ALA A 301 -4.14 6.61 14.01
C ALA A 301 -2.70 6.22 14.37
N LEU A 302 -1.71 6.55 13.54
CA LEU A 302 -0.29 6.29 13.80
C LEU A 302 0.23 7.06 15.02
N ALA A 303 -0.30 8.27 15.27
CA ALA A 303 0.04 9.08 16.45
C ALA A 303 -0.74 8.68 17.71
N GLY A 304 -1.65 7.71 17.61
CA GLY A 304 -2.54 7.34 18.73
C GLY A 304 -3.59 8.41 19.06
N ARG A 305 -3.96 9.24 18.07
CA ARG A 305 -4.96 10.30 18.18
C ARG A 305 -6.23 9.93 17.41
N ASP A 306 -7.37 10.39 17.92
CA ASP A 306 -8.64 10.23 17.24
C ASP A 306 -8.85 11.38 16.24
N VAL A 307 -8.44 11.17 15.01
CA VAL A 307 -8.60 12.14 13.90
C VAL A 307 -9.49 11.49 12.85
N GLN A 308 -10.75 11.87 12.84
CA GLN A 308 -11.77 11.37 11.93
C GLN A 308 -12.54 12.54 11.30
N PRO A 309 -12.01 13.16 10.24
CA PRO A 309 -12.70 14.28 9.57
C PRO A 309 -14.09 13.90 9.04
N GLU A 310 -14.28 12.61 8.76
CA GLU A 310 -15.57 12.03 8.40
C GLU A 310 -15.90 10.84 9.31
N ALA A 311 -17.19 10.62 9.54
CA ALA A 311 -17.65 9.44 10.28
C ALA A 311 -17.44 8.16 9.46
N PRO A 312 -17.19 7.01 10.11
CA PRO A 312 -17.19 5.71 9.45
C PRO A 312 -18.52 5.42 8.74
N THR A 313 -18.43 4.65 7.66
CA THR A 313 -19.58 4.28 6.83
C THR A 313 -20.16 2.92 7.21
N SER A 314 -21.46 2.73 6.96
CA SER A 314 -22.16 1.48 7.28
C SER A 314 -23.25 1.16 6.26
N GLY A 315 -23.70 -0.11 6.26
CA GLY A 315 -24.69 -0.62 5.31
C GLY A 315 -24.06 -0.95 3.96
N GLY A 316 -24.84 -0.88 2.90
CA GLY A 316 -24.41 -1.22 1.55
C GLY A 316 -24.15 -2.72 1.32
N PRO A 317 -23.69 -3.09 0.12
CA PRO A 317 -23.33 -4.47 -0.22
C PRO A 317 -21.97 -4.86 0.37
N GLY A 318 -21.71 -6.19 0.45
CA GLY A 318 -20.42 -6.73 0.92
C GLY A 318 -20.55 -7.88 1.92
N ALA A 319 -21.66 -7.93 2.67
CA ALA A 319 -21.87 -8.96 3.69
C ALA A 319 -21.75 -10.40 3.15
N HIS A 320 -22.27 -10.66 1.95
CA HIS A 320 -22.20 -11.96 1.28
C HIS A 320 -20.76 -12.30 0.83
N ASN A 321 -20.03 -11.29 0.34
CA ASN A 321 -18.64 -11.45 -0.09
C ASN A 321 -17.75 -11.81 1.10
N VAL A 322 -17.90 -11.12 2.22
CA VAL A 322 -17.17 -11.43 3.46
C VAL A 322 -17.48 -12.85 3.92
N ALA A 323 -18.77 -13.26 3.95
CA ALA A 323 -19.16 -14.62 4.32
C ALA A 323 -18.54 -15.66 3.37
N GLY A 324 -18.56 -15.42 2.06
CA GLY A 324 -17.92 -16.32 1.09
C GLY A 324 -16.40 -16.44 1.28
N CYS A 325 -15.72 -15.35 1.64
CA CYS A 325 -14.31 -15.42 2.01
C CYS A 325 -14.10 -16.23 3.30
N VAL A 326 -14.96 -16.07 4.31
CA VAL A 326 -14.88 -16.85 5.55
C VAL A 326 -15.01 -18.35 5.26
N ASP A 327 -15.97 -18.75 4.41
CA ASP A 327 -16.15 -20.15 4.01
C ASP A 327 -14.90 -20.70 3.30
N ILE A 328 -14.30 -19.94 2.38
CA ILE A 328 -13.06 -20.33 1.70
C ILE A 328 -11.91 -20.53 2.70
N TRP A 329 -11.73 -19.56 3.60
CA TRP A 329 -10.63 -19.60 4.56
C TRP A 329 -10.81 -20.64 5.67
N ALA A 330 -12.04 -21.09 5.94
CA ALA A 330 -12.30 -22.24 6.81
C ALA A 330 -11.78 -23.56 6.24
N GLU A 331 -11.61 -23.67 4.91
CA GLU A 331 -11.06 -24.86 4.23
C GLU A 331 -9.51 -24.85 4.19
N ILE A 332 -8.88 -23.72 4.47
CA ILE A 332 -7.42 -23.56 4.35
C ILE A 332 -6.78 -23.87 5.69
N ALA A 333 -6.17 -25.08 5.78
CA ALA A 333 -5.38 -25.47 6.92
C ALA A 333 -4.13 -24.58 7.05
N VAL A 334 -3.84 -24.16 8.27
CA VAL A 334 -2.65 -23.40 8.63
C VAL A 334 -1.76 -24.24 9.51
#